data_77c28869607a588b9e6e31fbc95094f9
#
_entry.id   77c28869607a588b9e6e31fbc95094f9
#
_cell.length_a   1.000
_cell.length_b   1.000
_cell.length_c   1.000
_cell.angle_alpha   90.00
_cell.angle_beta   90.00
_cell.angle_gamma   90.00
#
_symmetry.space_group_name_H-M   'P 1'
#
loop_
_entity.id
_entity.type
_entity.pdbx_description
1 polymer ?
#
loop_
_entity_poly.entity_id
_entity_poly.type
_entity_poly.pdbx_seq_one_letter_code
_entity_poly.pdbx_strand_id
1 'polypeptide(L)'
;MSTLEELQSVIDKSKRIVFFGGAGVSTESGIPDFRSVDGLYNQKYDYPPEQILSHTFFVHKTSEFFRFYRDKMLCLDKKPNKAHYKLAELEKAGKLSAVVTQNIDGLHQAAGSKRVYELHGSVLRNYCTKCGRFYDAEFIKNSADIPKCTCGGIIKPDVVLYEEGLDDSTVTGAVNVISKADTLIIAGTSLTVYPAAGFIRYFGGDNLVLINRDPTPMDKNANLVFREKVGELLDKITVNI
;
A
#
# COMPACT_ATOMS: atom_id res chain seq x y z
N MET A 1 18.30 20.63 -3.82
CA MET A 1 16.92 20.08 -3.88
C MET A 1 16.75 19.48 -5.25
N SER A 2 16.17 18.29 -5.32
CA SER A 2 15.87 17.65 -6.60
C SER A 2 14.82 18.47 -7.39
N THR A 3 14.92 18.48 -8.71
CA THR A 3 14.02 19.26 -9.57
C THR A 3 13.05 18.34 -10.33
N LEU A 4 11.96 18.91 -10.83
CA LEU A 4 11.00 18.20 -11.66
C LEU A 4 11.64 17.70 -12.96
N GLU A 5 12.54 18.51 -13.55
CA GLU A 5 13.26 18.18 -14.77
C GLU A 5 14.18 16.97 -14.56
N GLU A 6 14.84 16.86 -13.41
CA GLU A 6 15.64 15.68 -13.06
C GLU A 6 14.77 14.44 -12.96
N LEU A 7 13.60 14.53 -12.30
CA LEU A 7 12.64 13.43 -12.19
C LEU A 7 12.12 13.02 -13.57
N GLN A 8 11.72 13.98 -14.40
CA GLN A 8 11.28 13.73 -15.78
C GLN A 8 12.36 13.00 -16.58
N SER A 9 13.61 13.49 -16.51
CA SER A 9 14.76 12.88 -17.20
C SER A 9 15.00 11.44 -16.76
N VAL A 10 14.88 11.15 -15.46
CA VAL A 10 14.99 9.78 -14.93
C VAL A 10 13.87 8.89 -15.49
N ILE A 11 12.62 9.35 -15.45
CA ILE A 11 11.46 8.59 -15.97
C ILE A 11 11.58 8.36 -17.48
N ASP A 12 11.98 9.37 -18.26
CA ASP A 12 12.14 9.25 -19.71
C ASP A 12 13.18 8.19 -20.10
N LYS A 13 14.30 8.14 -19.39
CA LYS A 13 15.40 7.19 -19.64
C LYS A 13 15.11 5.79 -19.10
N SER A 14 14.25 5.66 -18.09
CA SER A 14 13.94 4.38 -17.45
C SER A 14 13.16 3.44 -18.36
N LYS A 15 13.46 2.16 -18.25
CA LYS A 15 12.80 1.07 -18.99
C LYS A 15 12.04 0.11 -18.07
N ARG A 16 12.41 0.05 -16.79
CA ARG A 16 11.84 -0.85 -15.81
C ARG A 16 11.70 -0.13 -14.47
N ILE A 17 10.74 0.80 -14.40
CA ILE A 17 10.41 1.47 -13.16
C ILE A 17 9.63 0.50 -12.27
N VAL A 18 9.95 0.45 -10.99
CA VAL A 18 9.11 -0.16 -9.95
C VAL A 18 8.73 0.94 -8.96
N PHE A 19 7.45 0.97 -8.61
CA PHE A 19 6.95 1.87 -7.57
C PHE A 19 6.75 1.09 -6.27
N PHE A 20 7.29 1.60 -5.16
CA PHE A 20 7.11 1.05 -3.82
C PHE A 20 6.37 2.06 -2.96
N GLY A 21 5.11 1.78 -2.63
CA GLY A 21 4.20 2.71 -1.96
C GLY A 21 3.74 2.28 -0.57
N GLY A 22 3.43 3.28 0.26
CA GLY A 22 2.77 3.11 1.56
C GLY A 22 1.56 4.02 1.70
N ALA A 23 1.01 4.11 2.92
CA ALA A 23 -0.27 4.79 3.22
C ALA A 23 -0.30 6.26 2.81
N GLY A 24 0.84 6.95 2.80
CA GLY A 24 0.96 8.33 2.32
C GLY A 24 0.59 8.54 0.85
N VAL A 25 0.56 7.49 0.03
CA VAL A 25 0.08 7.56 -1.36
C VAL A 25 -1.43 7.79 -1.42
N SER A 26 -2.18 7.27 -0.46
CA SER A 26 -3.65 7.34 -0.44
C SER A 26 -4.21 8.52 0.38
N THR A 27 -3.36 9.35 1.00
CA THR A 27 -3.81 10.52 1.77
C THR A 27 -4.54 11.55 0.90
N GLU A 28 -4.10 11.73 -0.36
CA GLU A 28 -4.79 12.59 -1.34
C GLU A 28 -6.13 11.98 -1.84
N SER A 29 -6.41 10.74 -1.50
CA SER A 29 -7.72 10.09 -1.70
C SER A 29 -8.63 10.23 -0.48
N GLY A 30 -8.15 10.88 0.61
CA GLY A 30 -8.88 11.03 1.86
C GLY A 30 -8.85 9.79 2.75
N ILE A 31 -7.87 8.87 2.55
CA ILE A 31 -7.57 7.77 3.47
C ILE A 31 -6.42 8.24 4.37
N PRO A 32 -6.64 8.34 5.70
CA PRO A 32 -5.57 8.77 6.61
C PRO A 32 -4.44 7.73 6.62
N ASP A 33 -3.21 8.19 6.72
CA ASP A 33 -2.10 7.30 7.00
C ASP A 33 -2.10 6.86 8.48
N PHE A 34 -1.12 6.03 8.86
CA PHE A 34 -1.09 5.50 10.23
C PHE A 34 -0.41 6.46 11.23
N ARG A 35 0.59 7.25 10.82
CA ARG A 35 1.55 7.90 11.72
C ARG A 35 1.56 9.42 11.69
N SER A 36 0.99 10.06 10.67
CA SER A 36 0.90 11.52 10.63
C SER A 36 0.08 12.07 11.80
N VAL A 37 0.11 13.37 11.99
CA VAL A 37 -0.64 14.05 13.06
C VAL A 37 -2.13 13.67 13.04
N ASP A 38 -2.72 13.52 11.85
CA ASP A 38 -4.12 13.11 11.65
C ASP A 38 -4.25 11.59 11.41
N GLY A 39 -3.16 10.83 11.56
CA GLY A 39 -3.09 9.40 11.30
C GLY A 39 -3.84 8.56 12.33
N LEU A 40 -4.08 7.30 11.97
CA LEU A 40 -4.86 6.37 12.80
C LEU A 40 -4.28 6.19 14.22
N TYR A 41 -2.94 6.24 14.36
CA TYR A 41 -2.28 6.07 15.67
C TYR A 41 -2.51 7.23 16.64
N ASN A 42 -2.89 8.39 16.13
CA ASN A 42 -3.19 9.57 16.97
C ASN A 42 -4.67 9.69 17.34
N GLN A 43 -5.53 8.76 16.89
CA GLN A 43 -6.94 8.73 17.24
C GLN A 43 -7.17 8.02 18.58
N LYS A 44 -8.14 8.50 19.37
CA LYS A 44 -8.47 7.89 20.66
C LYS A 44 -9.30 6.63 20.48
N TYR A 45 -8.72 5.49 20.80
CA TYR A 45 -9.36 4.20 20.95
C TYR A 45 -8.99 3.58 22.29
N ASP A 46 -9.75 2.57 22.73
CA ASP A 46 -9.48 1.83 23.96
C ASP A 46 -8.14 1.07 23.94
N TYR A 47 -7.64 0.78 22.73
CA TYR A 47 -6.38 0.09 22.47
C TYR A 47 -5.63 0.76 21.31
N PRO A 48 -4.29 0.72 21.29
CA PRO A 48 -3.51 1.18 20.15
C PRO A 48 -3.90 0.42 18.86
N PRO A 49 -3.96 1.09 17.70
CA PRO A 49 -4.29 0.44 16.43
C PRO A 49 -3.43 -0.78 16.08
N GLU A 50 -2.13 -0.77 16.43
CA GLU A 50 -1.26 -1.94 16.23
C GLU A 50 -1.71 -3.14 17.03
N GLN A 51 -2.23 -2.93 18.23
CA GLN A 51 -2.78 -4.00 19.06
C GLN A 51 -4.09 -4.51 18.48
N ILE A 52 -5.01 -3.62 18.07
CA ILE A 52 -6.30 -4.00 17.48
C ILE A 52 -6.08 -4.79 16.18
N LEU A 53 -5.12 -4.37 15.36
CA LEU A 53 -4.80 -5.00 14.07
C LEU A 53 -3.81 -6.17 14.21
N SER A 54 -3.73 -6.83 15.37
CA SER A 54 -2.91 -8.02 15.56
C SER A 54 -3.74 -9.32 15.45
N HIS A 55 -3.07 -10.42 15.10
CA HIS A 55 -3.69 -11.76 15.06
C HIS A 55 -4.26 -12.13 16.42
N THR A 56 -3.49 -11.92 17.49
CA THR A 56 -3.93 -12.19 18.85
C THR A 56 -5.21 -11.45 19.21
N PHE A 57 -5.32 -10.17 18.87
CA PHE A 57 -6.53 -9.40 19.13
C PHE A 57 -7.72 -9.88 18.29
N PHE A 58 -7.50 -10.20 17.01
CA PHE A 58 -8.52 -10.78 16.14
C PHE A 58 -9.11 -12.07 16.75
N VAL A 59 -8.27 -12.93 17.30
CA VAL A 59 -8.71 -14.23 17.88
C VAL A 59 -9.45 -14.03 19.21
N HIS A 60 -8.95 -13.18 20.11
CA HIS A 60 -9.47 -13.06 21.47
C HIS A 60 -10.54 -11.97 21.65
N LYS A 61 -10.56 -10.96 20.78
CA LYS A 61 -11.46 -9.81 20.82
C LYS A 61 -12.09 -9.52 19.47
N THR A 62 -12.59 -10.56 18.83
CA THR A 62 -13.07 -10.55 17.44
C THR A 62 -14.15 -9.50 17.19
N SER A 63 -15.10 -9.29 18.11
CA SER A 63 -16.16 -8.29 17.98
C SER A 63 -15.59 -6.87 17.96
N GLU A 64 -14.66 -6.55 18.89
CA GLU A 64 -14.00 -5.25 18.97
C GLU A 64 -13.10 -5.00 17.74
N PHE A 65 -12.41 -6.06 17.26
CA PHE A 65 -11.66 -5.98 16.00
C PHE A 65 -12.56 -5.56 14.84
N PHE A 66 -13.73 -6.22 14.65
CA PHE A 66 -14.61 -5.87 13.53
C PHE A 66 -15.29 -4.51 13.69
N ARG A 67 -15.55 -4.06 14.90
CA ARG A 67 -16.02 -2.70 15.15
C ARG A 67 -15.02 -1.67 14.64
N PHE A 68 -13.74 -1.80 15.03
CA PHE A 68 -12.65 -0.95 14.56
C PHE A 68 -12.42 -1.08 13.03
N TYR A 69 -12.39 -2.31 12.54
CA TYR A 69 -12.12 -2.62 11.14
C TYR A 69 -13.16 -1.96 10.21
N ARG A 70 -14.44 -2.05 10.54
CA ARG A 70 -15.52 -1.39 9.77
C ARG A 70 -15.43 0.13 9.84
N ASP A 71 -15.10 0.69 10.99
CA ASP A 71 -15.04 2.13 11.19
C ASP A 71 -13.82 2.77 10.49
N LYS A 72 -12.68 2.10 10.51
CA LYS A 72 -11.40 2.72 10.10
C LYS A 72 -10.75 2.10 8.87
N MET A 73 -10.94 0.81 8.62
CA MET A 73 -10.21 0.13 7.55
C MET A 73 -11.01 0.03 6.25
N LEU A 74 -12.34 0.01 6.31
CA LEU A 74 -13.22 -0.11 5.14
C LEU A 74 -13.55 1.26 4.52
N CYS A 75 -12.59 1.83 3.80
CA CYS A 75 -12.76 3.11 3.10
C CYS A 75 -13.28 2.89 1.66
N LEU A 76 -14.41 2.18 1.50
CA LEU A 76 -14.93 1.72 0.21
C LEU A 76 -15.48 2.83 -0.69
N ASP A 77 -15.74 4.02 -0.14
CA ASP A 77 -16.20 5.22 -0.86
C ASP A 77 -15.07 6.03 -1.50
N LYS A 78 -13.83 5.71 -1.17
CA LYS A 78 -12.66 6.46 -1.64
C LYS A 78 -12.30 6.09 -3.09
N LYS A 79 -11.76 7.08 -3.80
CA LYS A 79 -11.38 6.95 -5.21
C LYS A 79 -9.87 7.16 -5.39
N PRO A 80 -9.29 6.57 -6.45
CA PRO A 80 -7.91 6.84 -6.80
C PRO A 80 -7.63 8.34 -6.95
N ASN A 81 -6.43 8.76 -6.57
CA ASN A 81 -5.94 10.12 -6.77
C ASN A 81 -4.95 10.16 -7.95
N LYS A 82 -4.38 11.34 -8.20
CA LYS A 82 -3.45 11.60 -9.29
C LYS A 82 -2.24 10.66 -9.31
N ALA A 83 -1.71 10.26 -8.14
CA ALA A 83 -0.61 9.30 -8.08
C ALA A 83 -1.00 7.95 -8.68
N HIS A 84 -2.16 7.41 -8.29
CA HIS A 84 -2.65 6.12 -8.79
C HIS A 84 -2.86 6.14 -10.31
N TYR A 85 -3.50 7.21 -10.83
CA TYR A 85 -3.73 7.33 -12.28
C TYR A 85 -2.42 7.49 -13.06
N LYS A 86 -1.44 8.27 -12.55
CA LYS A 86 -0.14 8.42 -13.22
C LYS A 86 0.63 7.10 -13.25
N LEU A 87 0.59 6.30 -12.20
CA LEU A 87 1.22 4.99 -12.18
C LEU A 87 0.58 4.03 -13.19
N ALA A 88 -0.74 4.04 -13.32
CA ALA A 88 -1.43 3.26 -14.33
C ALA A 88 -1.10 3.75 -15.76
N GLU A 89 -0.93 5.05 -15.97
CA GLU A 89 -0.49 5.64 -17.24
C GLU A 89 0.93 5.19 -17.60
N LEU A 90 1.89 5.23 -16.65
CA LEU A 90 3.25 4.75 -16.83
C LEU A 90 3.31 3.25 -17.13
N GLU A 91 2.46 2.45 -16.49
CA GLU A 91 2.34 1.02 -16.77
C GLU A 91 1.83 0.77 -18.19
N LYS A 92 0.78 1.49 -18.60
CA LYS A 92 0.23 1.42 -19.97
C LYS A 92 1.25 1.81 -21.04
N ALA A 93 2.11 2.77 -20.74
CA ALA A 93 3.22 3.20 -21.62
C ALA A 93 4.42 2.22 -21.61
N GLY A 94 4.36 1.14 -20.84
CA GLY A 94 5.44 0.15 -20.72
C GLY A 94 6.66 0.61 -19.91
N LYS A 95 6.57 1.75 -19.22
CA LYS A 95 7.62 2.30 -18.36
C LYS A 95 7.62 1.71 -16.95
N LEU A 96 6.44 1.54 -16.35
CA LEU A 96 6.27 0.94 -15.02
C LEU A 96 6.09 -0.57 -15.14
N SER A 97 6.98 -1.31 -14.52
CA SER A 97 6.97 -2.78 -14.52
C SER A 97 6.00 -3.35 -13.48
N ALA A 98 5.85 -2.69 -12.34
CA ALA A 98 4.93 -3.08 -11.27
C ALA A 98 4.77 -1.99 -10.21
N VAL A 99 3.67 -2.07 -9.50
CA VAL A 99 3.45 -1.42 -8.21
C VAL A 99 3.66 -2.47 -7.12
N VAL A 100 4.49 -2.16 -6.12
CA VAL A 100 4.61 -2.89 -4.86
C VAL A 100 4.03 -2.00 -3.78
N THR A 101 2.97 -2.42 -3.12
CA THR A 101 2.27 -1.56 -2.16
C THR A 101 2.08 -2.22 -0.82
N GLN A 102 2.19 -1.43 0.23
CA GLN A 102 1.81 -1.79 1.59
C GLN A 102 0.32 -1.51 1.86
N ASN A 103 -0.34 -0.79 0.93
CA ASN A 103 -1.73 -0.41 1.08
C ASN A 103 -2.66 -1.59 0.77
N ILE A 104 -3.80 -1.60 1.46
CA ILE A 104 -4.83 -2.64 1.38
C ILE A 104 -6.12 -2.13 0.73
N ASP A 105 -6.12 -0.88 0.22
CA ASP A 105 -7.30 -0.14 -0.23
C ASP A 105 -7.78 -0.50 -1.65
N GLY A 106 -6.94 -1.14 -2.46
CA GLY A 106 -7.25 -1.51 -3.84
C GLY A 106 -7.26 -0.34 -4.84
N LEU A 107 -6.80 0.86 -4.45
CA LEU A 107 -6.89 2.05 -5.30
C LEU A 107 -5.97 1.99 -6.53
N HIS A 108 -4.85 1.28 -6.47
CA HIS A 108 -4.00 1.08 -7.64
C HIS A 108 -4.73 0.31 -8.75
N GLN A 109 -5.40 -0.79 -8.39
CA GLN A 109 -6.20 -1.58 -9.33
C GLN A 109 -7.41 -0.78 -9.83
N ALA A 110 -8.07 -0.03 -8.96
CA ALA A 110 -9.19 0.83 -9.32
C ALA A 110 -8.77 1.95 -10.30
N ALA A 111 -7.52 2.42 -10.26
CA ALA A 111 -6.97 3.37 -11.22
C ALA A 111 -6.58 2.74 -12.56
N GLY A 112 -6.53 1.40 -12.64
CA GLY A 112 -6.20 0.66 -13.86
C GLY A 112 -4.86 -0.05 -13.88
N SER A 113 -4.04 0.05 -12.81
CA SER A 113 -2.81 -0.73 -12.69
C SER A 113 -3.11 -2.22 -12.70
N LYS A 114 -2.33 -3.00 -13.46
CA LYS A 114 -2.53 -4.44 -13.67
C LYS A 114 -1.60 -5.29 -12.82
N ARG A 115 -0.34 -4.85 -12.68
CA ARG A 115 0.67 -5.60 -11.94
C ARG A 115 0.94 -4.95 -10.59
N VAL A 116 0.12 -5.33 -9.62
CA VAL A 116 0.16 -4.81 -8.25
C VAL A 116 0.46 -5.95 -7.28
N TYR A 117 1.53 -5.80 -6.49
CA TYR A 117 1.89 -6.69 -5.39
C TYR A 117 1.43 -6.04 -4.08
N GLU A 118 0.32 -6.53 -3.55
CA GLU A 118 -0.28 -6.07 -2.27
C GLU A 118 0.37 -6.83 -1.11
N LEU A 119 1.47 -6.30 -0.58
CA LEU A 119 2.27 -6.96 0.47
C LEU A 119 1.48 -7.28 1.75
N HIS A 120 0.48 -6.48 2.05
CA HIS A 120 -0.35 -6.65 3.23
C HIS A 120 -1.78 -7.11 2.90
N GLY A 121 -2.00 -7.66 1.72
CA GLY A 121 -3.31 -8.12 1.27
C GLY A 121 -4.27 -7.00 0.89
N SER A 122 -5.59 -7.25 1.01
CA SER A 122 -6.61 -6.29 0.58
C SER A 122 -7.88 -6.39 1.42
N VAL A 123 -8.48 -5.23 1.75
CA VAL A 123 -9.81 -5.16 2.38
C VAL A 123 -10.93 -5.69 1.46
N LEU A 124 -10.68 -5.74 0.15
CA LEU A 124 -11.68 -6.15 -0.83
C LEU A 124 -11.90 -7.67 -0.86
N ARG A 125 -10.97 -8.44 -0.30
CA ARG A 125 -11.04 -9.91 -0.23
C ARG A 125 -11.19 -10.35 1.21
N ASN A 126 -12.10 -11.27 1.46
CA ASN A 126 -12.33 -11.83 2.79
C ASN A 126 -12.65 -13.32 2.66
N TYR A 127 -12.17 -14.14 3.56
CA TYR A 127 -12.32 -15.58 3.45
C TYR A 127 -12.81 -16.21 4.76
N CYS A 128 -13.67 -17.20 4.62
CA CYS A 128 -14.07 -18.01 5.76
C CYS A 128 -12.88 -18.81 6.30
N THR A 129 -12.59 -18.69 7.59
CA THR A 129 -11.48 -19.39 8.25
C THR A 129 -11.68 -20.92 8.30
N LYS A 130 -12.91 -21.41 8.09
CA LYS A 130 -13.23 -22.85 8.14
C LYS A 130 -13.29 -23.51 6.77
N CYS A 131 -13.92 -22.88 5.77
CA CYS A 131 -14.16 -23.49 4.47
C CYS A 131 -13.54 -22.73 3.27
N GLY A 132 -12.83 -21.64 3.51
CA GLY A 132 -12.16 -20.85 2.45
C GLY A 132 -13.09 -20.05 1.52
N ARG A 133 -14.44 -20.07 1.76
CA ARG A 133 -15.37 -19.32 0.90
C ARG A 133 -15.04 -17.84 0.91
N PHE A 134 -15.00 -17.25 -0.29
CA PHE A 134 -14.80 -15.82 -0.52
C PHE A 134 -16.04 -15.01 -0.15
N TYR A 135 -15.79 -13.79 0.36
CA TYR A 135 -16.77 -12.74 0.61
C TYR A 135 -16.16 -11.38 0.22
N ASP A 136 -16.94 -10.49 -0.34
CA ASP A 136 -16.52 -9.13 -0.66
C ASP A 136 -16.50 -8.21 0.58
N ALA A 137 -15.97 -6.99 0.39
CA ALA A 137 -15.90 -6.00 1.46
C ALA A 137 -17.28 -5.49 1.88
N GLU A 138 -18.23 -5.40 0.95
CA GLU A 138 -19.60 -4.96 1.26
C GLU A 138 -20.30 -5.94 2.22
N PHE A 139 -20.05 -7.22 2.09
CA PHE A 139 -20.55 -8.22 3.05
C PHE A 139 -20.04 -7.94 4.47
N ILE A 140 -18.74 -7.65 4.61
CA ILE A 140 -18.14 -7.31 5.91
C ILE A 140 -18.73 -6.00 6.46
N LYS A 141 -18.84 -4.98 5.62
CA LYS A 141 -19.38 -3.67 5.97
C LYS A 141 -20.81 -3.76 6.51
N ASN A 142 -21.65 -4.58 5.87
CA ASN A 142 -23.06 -4.71 6.20
C ASN A 142 -23.36 -5.81 7.25
N SER A 143 -22.34 -6.57 7.68
CA SER A 143 -22.50 -7.57 8.73
C SER A 143 -22.70 -6.92 10.09
N ALA A 144 -23.62 -7.47 10.88
CA ALA A 144 -23.71 -7.16 12.30
C ALA A 144 -22.60 -7.91 13.06
N ASP A 145 -21.96 -7.26 14.04
CA ASP A 145 -20.94 -7.83 14.92
C ASP A 145 -19.86 -8.65 14.17
N ILE A 146 -19.73 -9.96 14.48
CA ILE A 146 -18.73 -10.84 13.86
C ILE A 146 -19.29 -11.44 12.57
N PRO A 147 -18.69 -11.17 11.39
CA PRO A 147 -19.12 -11.75 10.12
C PRO A 147 -18.95 -13.27 10.12
N LYS A 148 -20.04 -14.01 9.83
CA LYS A 148 -20.05 -15.47 9.82
C LYS A 148 -20.44 -16.02 8.45
N CYS A 149 -19.72 -17.07 8.06
CA CYS A 149 -20.05 -17.90 6.91
C CYS A 149 -21.26 -18.79 7.19
N THR A 150 -21.96 -19.24 6.17
CA THR A 150 -23.03 -20.23 6.28
C THR A 150 -22.60 -21.56 6.90
N CYS A 151 -21.29 -21.90 6.86
CA CYS A 151 -20.72 -23.07 7.54
C CYS A 151 -20.42 -22.83 9.05
N GLY A 152 -20.75 -21.66 9.59
CA GLY A 152 -20.48 -21.25 10.96
C GLY A 152 -19.08 -20.72 11.23
N GLY A 153 -18.17 -20.72 10.24
CA GLY A 153 -16.82 -20.17 10.37
C GLY A 153 -16.83 -18.64 10.39
N ILE A 154 -15.87 -18.01 11.08
CA ILE A 154 -15.64 -16.55 11.04
C ILE A 154 -15.06 -16.20 9.68
N ILE A 155 -15.45 -15.06 9.14
CA ILE A 155 -14.88 -14.53 7.88
C ILE A 155 -13.77 -13.55 8.26
N LYS A 156 -12.51 -13.92 7.95
CA LYS A 156 -11.34 -13.06 8.17
C LYS A 156 -11.04 -12.24 6.92
N PRO A 157 -10.76 -10.92 7.05
CA PRO A 157 -10.22 -10.15 5.96
C PRO A 157 -8.88 -10.73 5.47
N ASP A 158 -8.66 -10.69 4.14
CA ASP A 158 -7.39 -11.03 3.50
C ASP A 158 -6.38 -9.86 3.68
N VAL A 159 -6.23 -9.46 4.93
CA VAL A 159 -5.28 -8.43 5.37
C VAL A 159 -4.31 -9.10 6.31
N VAL A 160 -3.01 -8.87 6.08
CA VAL A 160 -1.94 -9.34 6.96
C VAL A 160 -1.97 -8.51 8.23
N LEU A 161 -2.33 -9.14 9.33
CA LEU A 161 -2.32 -8.53 10.64
C LEU A 161 -0.91 -8.54 11.25
N TYR A 162 -0.65 -7.68 12.21
CA TYR A 162 0.55 -7.82 13.03
C TYR A 162 0.61 -9.26 13.59
N GLU A 163 1.81 -9.81 13.72
CA GLU A 163 2.07 -11.22 14.12
C GLU A 163 1.84 -12.25 12.99
N GLU A 164 1.30 -11.86 11.84
CA GLU A 164 1.15 -12.74 10.67
C GLU A 164 2.30 -12.58 9.68
N GLY A 165 2.63 -13.65 8.96
CA GLY A 165 3.59 -13.63 7.85
C GLY A 165 2.97 -13.06 6.58
N LEU A 166 3.82 -12.48 5.71
CA LEU A 166 3.42 -12.08 4.37
C LEU A 166 3.25 -13.31 3.48
N ASP A 167 2.45 -13.20 2.41
CA ASP A 167 2.33 -14.25 1.40
C ASP A 167 3.62 -14.43 0.61
N ASP A 168 4.19 -15.64 0.60
CA ASP A 168 5.48 -15.97 -0.01
C ASP A 168 5.50 -15.70 -1.52
N SER A 169 4.39 -15.91 -2.22
CA SER A 169 4.30 -15.68 -3.66
C SER A 169 4.33 -14.19 -3.99
N THR A 170 3.62 -13.38 -3.20
CA THR A 170 3.62 -11.91 -3.31
C THR A 170 5.00 -11.35 -2.99
N VAL A 171 5.64 -11.83 -1.93
CA VAL A 171 7.01 -11.41 -1.56
C VAL A 171 8.00 -11.76 -2.65
N THR A 172 7.98 -13.00 -3.15
CA THR A 172 8.88 -13.45 -4.22
C THR A 172 8.68 -12.63 -5.49
N GLY A 173 7.44 -12.36 -5.88
CA GLY A 173 7.10 -11.51 -7.01
C GLY A 173 7.60 -10.08 -6.85
N ALA A 174 7.36 -9.46 -5.68
CA ALA A 174 7.80 -8.11 -5.36
C ALA A 174 9.33 -7.99 -5.39
N VAL A 175 10.05 -8.89 -4.71
CA VAL A 175 11.52 -8.91 -4.70
C VAL A 175 12.09 -9.08 -6.09
N ASN A 176 11.52 -9.99 -6.91
CA ASN A 176 11.98 -10.23 -8.27
C ASN A 176 11.81 -9.01 -9.19
N VAL A 177 10.72 -8.24 -9.07
CA VAL A 177 10.57 -7.02 -9.88
C VAL A 177 11.47 -5.89 -9.39
N ILE A 178 11.64 -5.73 -8.07
CA ILE A 178 12.54 -4.73 -7.47
C ILE A 178 13.99 -5.00 -7.90
N SER A 179 14.45 -6.25 -7.85
CA SER A 179 15.83 -6.60 -8.20
C SER A 179 16.17 -6.39 -9.67
N LYS A 180 15.17 -6.38 -10.55
CA LYS A 180 15.33 -6.17 -12.01
C LYS A 180 15.08 -4.73 -12.45
N ALA A 181 14.64 -3.86 -11.55
CA ALA A 181 14.35 -2.47 -11.86
C ALA A 181 15.65 -1.68 -12.15
N ASP A 182 15.58 -0.77 -13.12
CA ASP A 182 16.61 0.26 -13.33
C ASP A 182 16.30 1.53 -12.52
N THR A 183 15.04 1.72 -12.15
CA THR A 183 14.56 2.83 -11.32
C THR A 183 13.57 2.32 -10.28
N LEU A 184 13.80 2.66 -9.01
CA LEU A 184 12.89 2.42 -7.90
C LEU A 184 12.37 3.76 -7.37
N ILE A 185 11.05 3.96 -7.45
CA ILE A 185 10.37 5.12 -6.85
C ILE A 185 9.75 4.67 -5.54
N ILE A 186 10.22 5.19 -4.43
CA ILE A 186 9.67 4.95 -3.10
C ILE A 186 8.83 6.16 -2.71
N ALA A 187 7.57 5.95 -2.32
CA ALA A 187 6.67 7.06 -2.01
C ALA A 187 5.70 6.78 -0.85
N GLY A 188 5.41 7.83 -0.07
CA GLY A 188 4.36 7.80 0.95
C GLY A 188 4.55 6.73 2.03
N THR A 189 5.78 6.42 2.40
CA THR A 189 6.10 5.40 3.42
C THR A 189 7.21 5.86 4.35
N SER A 190 7.07 5.57 5.64
CA SER A 190 8.13 5.83 6.63
C SER A 190 9.30 4.84 6.55
N LEU A 191 9.14 3.73 5.82
CA LEU A 191 10.11 2.62 5.73
C LEU A 191 10.47 2.00 7.10
N THR A 192 9.50 1.96 8.02
CA THR A 192 9.68 1.41 9.38
C THR A 192 8.90 0.12 9.63
N VAL A 193 8.02 -0.29 8.70
CA VAL A 193 7.23 -1.53 8.81
C VAL A 193 7.97 -2.67 8.14
N TYR A 194 8.48 -3.60 8.95
CA TYR A 194 9.16 -4.81 8.48
C TYR A 194 8.19 -5.98 8.43
N PRO A 195 8.41 -6.97 7.51
CA PRO A 195 9.56 -7.10 6.61
C PRO A 195 9.48 -6.26 5.33
N ALA A 196 8.33 -5.63 5.00
CA ALA A 196 8.11 -4.94 3.73
C ALA A 196 9.17 -3.86 3.43
N ALA A 197 9.51 -3.01 4.40
CA ALA A 197 10.55 -2.00 4.24
C ALA A 197 11.93 -2.57 3.89
N GLY A 198 12.19 -3.82 4.25
CA GLY A 198 13.46 -4.50 3.94
C GLY A 198 13.61 -4.91 2.48
N PHE A 199 12.52 -4.95 1.69
CA PHE A 199 12.59 -5.42 0.30
C PHE A 199 13.29 -4.44 -0.63
N ILE A 200 13.32 -3.15 -0.29
CA ILE A 200 14.04 -2.13 -1.07
C ILE A 200 15.54 -2.41 -1.18
N ARG A 201 16.12 -3.16 -0.24
CA ARG A 201 17.56 -3.54 -0.27
C ARG A 201 17.92 -4.46 -1.44
N TYR A 202 16.93 -5.10 -2.07
CA TYR A 202 17.16 -5.91 -3.27
C TYR A 202 17.26 -5.08 -4.56
N PHE A 203 17.01 -3.77 -4.48
CA PHE A 203 17.21 -2.86 -5.60
C PHE A 203 18.71 -2.66 -5.85
N GLY A 204 19.13 -2.90 -7.08
CA GLY A 204 20.51 -2.73 -7.54
C GLY A 204 20.61 -1.87 -8.80
N GLY A 205 19.54 -1.15 -9.16
CA GLY A 205 19.53 -0.26 -10.32
C GLY A 205 20.15 1.11 -10.07
N ASP A 206 20.11 1.96 -11.10
CA ASP A 206 20.84 3.23 -11.12
C ASP A 206 20.13 4.38 -10.41
N ASN A 207 18.78 4.37 -10.38
CA ASN A 207 17.99 5.51 -9.94
C ASN A 207 17.07 5.15 -8.78
N LEU A 208 17.42 5.63 -7.59
CA LEU A 208 16.57 5.58 -6.41
C LEU A 208 15.91 6.95 -6.19
N VAL A 209 14.59 7.03 -6.35
CA VAL A 209 13.80 8.24 -6.16
C VAL A 209 12.95 8.09 -4.91
N LEU A 210 12.99 9.09 -4.03
CA LEU A 210 12.22 9.14 -2.80
C LEU A 210 11.24 10.32 -2.83
N ILE A 211 9.95 10.03 -2.69
CA ILE A 211 8.88 11.02 -2.61
C ILE A 211 8.16 10.84 -1.28
N ASN A 212 8.59 11.56 -0.26
CA ASN A 212 8.01 11.43 1.06
C ASN A 212 8.10 12.74 1.83
N ARG A 213 6.99 13.16 2.44
CA ARG A 213 6.91 14.43 3.16
C ARG A 213 7.91 14.48 4.31
N ASP A 214 7.95 13.43 5.11
CA ASP A 214 8.85 13.32 6.26
C ASP A 214 10.17 12.64 5.86
N PRO A 215 11.27 12.92 6.56
CA PRO A 215 12.53 12.23 6.37
C PRO A 215 12.41 10.71 6.59
N THR A 216 13.20 9.95 5.83
CA THR A 216 13.27 8.48 5.95
C THR A 216 14.72 8.02 6.10
N PRO A 217 14.96 6.79 6.58
CA PRO A 217 16.32 6.22 6.63
C PRO A 217 17.03 6.15 5.27
N MET A 218 16.26 6.21 4.17
CA MET A 218 16.78 6.07 2.80
C MET A 218 17.17 7.40 2.14
N ASP A 219 16.91 8.55 2.76
CA ASP A 219 17.21 9.87 2.19
C ASP A 219 18.65 10.01 1.71
N LYS A 220 19.60 9.48 2.49
CA LYS A 220 21.05 9.55 2.17
C LYS A 220 21.46 8.67 1.00
N ASN A 221 20.66 7.69 0.64
CA ASN A 221 20.93 6.73 -0.42
C ASN A 221 20.20 7.07 -1.72
N ALA A 222 19.18 7.93 -1.66
CA ALA A 222 18.38 8.30 -2.82
C ALA A 222 19.13 9.30 -3.72
N ASN A 223 19.01 9.07 -5.04
CA ASN A 223 19.53 9.99 -6.05
C ASN A 223 18.69 11.27 -6.11
N LEU A 224 17.37 11.12 -5.97
CA LEU A 224 16.42 12.24 -5.95
C LEU A 224 15.52 12.14 -4.72
N VAL A 225 15.31 13.26 -4.04
CA VAL A 225 14.45 13.35 -2.85
C VAL A 225 13.48 14.51 -3.00
N PHE A 226 12.18 14.22 -2.87
CA PHE A 226 11.08 15.18 -2.94
C PHE A 226 10.28 15.16 -1.63
N ARG A 227 9.85 16.35 -1.17
CA ARG A 227 9.04 16.54 0.05
C ARG A 227 7.59 16.94 -0.26
N GLU A 228 7.22 16.84 -1.52
CA GLU A 228 5.89 17.15 -2.03
C GLU A 228 4.92 15.99 -1.80
N LYS A 229 3.63 16.26 -1.95
CA LYS A 229 2.61 15.21 -2.03
C LYS A 229 2.82 14.38 -3.29
N VAL A 230 2.61 13.08 -3.15
CA VAL A 230 2.94 12.11 -4.20
C VAL A 230 2.15 12.37 -5.48
N GLY A 231 0.83 12.59 -5.35
CA GLY A 231 -0.05 12.83 -6.49
C GLY A 231 0.23 14.18 -7.16
N GLU A 232 0.44 15.25 -6.37
CA GLU A 232 0.77 16.57 -6.91
C GLU A 232 2.09 16.59 -7.68
N LEU A 233 3.10 15.81 -7.24
CA LEU A 233 4.37 15.71 -7.94
C LEU A 233 4.25 14.85 -9.21
N LEU A 234 3.70 13.65 -9.08
CA LEU A 234 3.60 12.72 -10.22
C LEU A 234 2.68 13.25 -11.33
N ASP A 235 1.63 14.00 -11.00
CA ASP A 235 0.73 14.61 -11.99
C ASP A 235 1.46 15.54 -12.98
N LYS A 236 2.57 16.15 -12.55
CA LYS A 236 3.39 17.06 -13.39
C LYS A 236 4.26 16.30 -14.40
N ILE A 237 4.39 14.99 -14.27
CA ILE A 237 5.21 14.18 -15.17
C ILE A 237 4.46 13.92 -16.47
N THR A 238 5.15 14.14 -17.57
CA THR A 238 4.67 13.81 -18.92
C THR A 238 5.09 12.37 -19.25
N VAL A 239 4.16 11.58 -19.75
CA VAL A 239 4.44 10.21 -20.21
C VAL A 239 4.54 10.22 -21.72
N ASN A 240 5.76 10.12 -22.24
CA ASN A 240 6.03 10.01 -23.68
C ASN A 240 5.92 8.53 -24.08
N ILE A 241 5.07 8.23 -25.06
CA ILE A 241 4.83 6.86 -25.60
C ILE A 241 5.76 6.63 -26.78
#